data_7472d4438ee4c952f2d58951fecb75fa
#
_entry.id   7472d4438ee4c952f2d58951fecb75fa
#
_cell.length_a   1.000
_cell.length_b   1.000
_cell.length_c   1.000
_cell.angle_alpha   90.00
_cell.angle_beta   90.00
_cell.angle_gamma   90.00
#
_symmetry.space_group_name_H-M   'P 1'
#
loop_
_entity.id
_entity.type
_entity.pdbx_description
1 polymer ?
#
loop_
_entity_poly.entity_id
_entity_poly.type
_entity_poly.pdbx_seq_one_letter_code
_entity_poly.pdbx_strand_id
1 'polypeptide(L)'
;MLDRDGYRPNVGIIIANLRNQVFWGKRVHQHAWQFPQGGIQHGETPENAMFRELGEEIGLRPEHVRILGRTRQWLRYEVPAQWVRRDWRGAYRGQKQIWYLLRLTGRNCDVKLRASGHPEFDAWRWHEYWVPLDAVIEFKREVYRLALTELYRYLGADRQPRPRRMEANVGQAVPRASDS
;
A
#
# COMPACT_ATOMS: atom_id res chain seq x y z
N MET A 1 8.33 -20.84 0.66
CA MET A 1 8.95 -21.66 1.73
C MET A 1 8.29 -21.26 3.04
N LEU A 2 8.03 -22.20 3.97
CA LEU A 2 7.52 -21.92 5.31
C LEU A 2 8.70 -21.69 6.26
N ASP A 3 8.49 -20.87 7.29
CA ASP A 3 9.45 -20.80 8.40
C ASP A 3 9.30 -22.01 9.36
N ARG A 4 10.12 -22.04 10.40
CA ARG A 4 10.12 -23.14 11.39
C ARG A 4 8.79 -23.26 12.15
N ASP A 5 8.04 -22.18 12.26
CA ASP A 5 6.76 -22.12 12.97
C ASP A 5 5.55 -22.39 12.05
N GLY A 6 5.77 -22.69 10.77
CA GLY A 6 4.73 -22.98 9.78
C GLY A 6 4.11 -21.73 9.12
N TYR A 7 4.73 -20.55 9.26
CA TYR A 7 4.25 -19.33 8.60
C TYR A 7 4.99 -19.06 7.30
N ARG A 8 4.23 -18.60 6.28
CA ARG A 8 4.79 -18.13 5.02
C ARG A 8 5.17 -16.66 5.14
N PRO A 9 6.45 -16.28 4.91
CA PRO A 9 6.85 -14.88 4.82
C PRO A 9 6.15 -14.18 3.65
N ASN A 10 5.63 -12.99 3.91
CA ASN A 10 4.79 -12.25 3.00
C ASN A 10 4.95 -10.73 3.24
N VAL A 11 4.58 -9.93 2.26
CA VAL A 11 4.48 -8.48 2.38
C VAL A 11 3.03 -8.03 2.19
N GLY A 12 2.60 -7.05 2.97
CA GLY A 12 1.35 -6.33 2.77
C GLY A 12 1.65 -4.90 2.29
N ILE A 13 0.80 -4.36 1.43
CA ILE A 13 1.04 -3.06 0.79
C ILE A 13 -0.18 -2.17 0.96
N ILE A 14 0.01 -1.03 1.63
CA ILE A 14 -0.99 0.03 1.75
C ILE A 14 -0.52 1.19 0.90
N ILE A 15 -1.28 1.57 -0.12
CA ILE A 15 -0.98 2.72 -0.98
C ILE A 15 -1.95 3.83 -0.63
N ALA A 16 -1.43 4.99 -0.24
CA ALA A 16 -2.21 6.17 0.08
C ALA A 16 -2.08 7.24 -1.02
N ASN A 17 -3.18 7.87 -1.38
CA ASN A 17 -3.19 9.06 -2.24
C ASN A 17 -2.93 10.34 -1.41
N LEU A 18 -2.89 11.50 -2.06
CA LEU A 18 -2.65 12.79 -1.41
C LEU A 18 -3.74 13.21 -0.40
N ARG A 19 -4.91 12.56 -0.45
CA ARG A 19 -6.01 12.76 0.51
C ARG A 19 -5.97 11.76 1.66
N ASN A 20 -4.90 10.94 1.75
CA ASN A 20 -4.77 9.84 2.71
C ASN A 20 -5.82 8.73 2.57
N GLN A 21 -6.50 8.65 1.43
CA GLN A 21 -7.32 7.52 1.08
C GLN A 21 -6.43 6.38 0.60
N VAL A 22 -6.85 5.14 0.84
CA VAL A 22 -6.05 3.96 0.54
C VAL A 22 -6.63 3.16 -0.62
N PHE A 23 -5.73 2.56 -1.41
CA PHE A 23 -6.09 1.63 -2.47
C PHE A 23 -6.76 0.40 -1.86
N TRP A 24 -7.93 0.04 -2.39
CA TRP A 24 -8.68 -1.13 -1.98
C TRP A 24 -9.07 -1.94 -3.20
N GLY A 25 -8.54 -3.18 -3.31
CA GLY A 25 -8.66 -4.03 -4.49
C GLY A 25 -9.69 -5.13 -4.29
N LYS A 26 -10.54 -5.37 -5.30
CA LYS A 26 -11.47 -6.50 -5.36
C LYS A 26 -10.80 -7.68 -6.03
N ARG A 27 -10.73 -8.80 -5.35
CA ARG A 27 -10.12 -10.03 -5.87
C ARG A 27 -10.90 -10.60 -7.05
N VAL A 28 -10.16 -11.05 -8.07
CA VAL A 28 -10.73 -11.70 -9.24
C VAL A 28 -11.57 -12.92 -8.83
N HIS A 29 -12.75 -13.06 -9.42
CA HIS A 29 -13.69 -14.15 -9.17
C HIS A 29 -14.16 -14.32 -7.71
N GLN A 30 -13.99 -13.30 -6.89
CA GLN A 30 -14.41 -13.31 -5.49
C GLN A 30 -15.13 -12.01 -5.12
N HIS A 31 -16.05 -12.07 -4.16
CA HIS A 31 -16.64 -10.87 -3.56
C HIS A 31 -15.80 -10.32 -2.40
N ALA A 32 -14.51 -10.65 -2.38
CA ALA A 32 -13.58 -10.26 -1.34
C ALA A 32 -12.71 -9.07 -1.79
N TRP A 33 -12.56 -8.12 -0.90
CA TRP A 33 -11.70 -6.96 -1.07
C TRP A 33 -10.52 -7.04 -0.12
N GLN A 34 -9.35 -6.62 -0.56
CA GLN A 34 -8.15 -6.64 0.28
C GLN A 34 -7.11 -5.64 -0.19
N PHE A 35 -6.11 -5.39 0.66
CA PHE A 35 -4.87 -4.77 0.26
C PHE A 35 -4.02 -5.71 -0.59
N PRO A 36 -3.20 -5.18 -1.51
CA PRO A 36 -2.20 -5.97 -2.21
C PRO A 36 -1.25 -6.65 -1.23
N GLN A 37 -0.89 -7.89 -1.54
CA GLN A 37 0.00 -8.69 -0.71
C GLN A 37 0.62 -9.84 -1.48
N GLY A 38 1.82 -10.23 -1.15
CA GLY A 38 2.42 -11.38 -1.79
C GLY A 38 3.56 -12.02 -1.03
N GLY A 39 3.91 -13.23 -1.42
CA GLY A 39 4.94 -14.02 -0.77
C GLY A 39 6.35 -13.53 -1.08
N ILE A 40 7.21 -13.53 -0.05
CA ILE A 40 8.63 -13.27 -0.22
C ILE A 40 9.29 -14.52 -0.78
N GLN A 41 10.03 -14.38 -1.87
CA GLN A 41 10.74 -15.48 -2.52
C GLN A 41 12.07 -15.78 -1.79
N HIS A 42 12.67 -16.93 -2.13
CA HIS A 42 13.97 -17.31 -1.54
C HIS A 42 15.05 -16.29 -1.92
N GLY A 43 15.77 -15.78 -0.93
CA GLY A 43 16.82 -14.77 -1.14
C GLY A 43 16.31 -13.35 -1.41
N GLU A 44 14.99 -13.14 -1.47
CA GLU A 44 14.39 -11.83 -1.69
C GLU A 44 14.26 -11.05 -0.37
N THR A 45 14.55 -9.75 -0.42
CA THR A 45 14.27 -8.87 0.73
C THR A 45 12.77 -8.51 0.76
N PRO A 46 12.20 -8.16 1.93
CA PRO A 46 10.82 -7.70 2.00
C PRO A 46 10.53 -6.49 1.09
N GLU A 47 11.47 -5.57 0.94
CA GLU A 47 11.31 -4.40 0.07
C GLU A 47 11.27 -4.78 -1.41
N ASN A 48 12.16 -5.68 -1.85
CA ASN A 48 12.14 -6.18 -3.23
C ASN A 48 10.84 -6.94 -3.53
N ALA A 49 10.39 -7.78 -2.58
CA ALA A 49 9.10 -8.46 -2.69
C ALA A 49 7.95 -7.46 -2.81
N MET A 50 7.95 -6.41 -2.01
CA MET A 50 6.94 -5.35 -2.06
C MET A 50 6.88 -4.68 -3.44
N PHE A 51 8.02 -4.29 -4.02
CA PHE A 51 8.06 -3.68 -5.35
C PHE A 51 7.66 -4.67 -6.47
N ARG A 52 8.06 -5.93 -6.37
CA ARG A 52 7.66 -6.97 -7.33
C ARG A 52 6.15 -7.18 -7.30
N GLU A 53 5.55 -7.39 -6.12
CA GLU A 53 4.11 -7.57 -5.96
C GLU A 53 3.32 -6.33 -6.38
N LEU A 54 3.84 -5.12 -6.08
CA LEU A 54 3.26 -3.86 -6.54
C LEU A 54 3.16 -3.81 -8.08
N GLY A 55 4.21 -4.26 -8.77
CA GLY A 55 4.23 -4.33 -10.23
C GLY A 55 3.31 -5.42 -10.78
N GLU A 56 3.34 -6.61 -10.20
CA GLU A 56 2.56 -7.76 -10.66
C GLU A 56 1.05 -7.58 -10.45
N GLU A 57 0.62 -7.09 -9.27
CA GLU A 57 -0.79 -6.98 -8.91
C GLU A 57 -1.45 -5.67 -9.38
N ILE A 58 -0.69 -4.56 -9.42
CA ILE A 58 -1.25 -3.21 -9.62
C ILE A 58 -0.63 -2.49 -10.82
N GLY A 59 0.50 -2.97 -11.34
CA GLY A 59 1.20 -2.37 -12.47
C GLY A 59 1.96 -1.08 -12.12
N LEU A 60 2.08 -0.73 -10.84
CA LEU A 60 2.87 0.41 -10.40
C LEU A 60 4.34 0.04 -10.31
N ARG A 61 5.21 0.99 -10.68
CA ARG A 61 6.66 0.87 -10.63
C ARG A 61 7.22 1.71 -9.48
N PRO A 62 8.49 1.50 -9.07
CA PRO A 62 9.10 2.26 -7.97
C PRO A 62 8.99 3.78 -8.11
N GLU A 63 9.11 4.33 -9.34
CA GLU A 63 8.97 5.76 -9.62
C GLU A 63 7.56 6.32 -9.40
N HIS A 64 6.54 5.46 -9.30
CA HIS A 64 5.15 5.87 -9.07
C HIS A 64 4.80 5.98 -7.59
N VAL A 65 5.69 5.57 -6.70
CA VAL A 65 5.43 5.53 -5.27
C VAL A 65 6.62 6.01 -4.45
N ARG A 66 6.34 6.41 -3.21
CA ARG A 66 7.37 6.69 -2.20
C ARG A 66 7.04 5.91 -0.94
N ILE A 67 8.01 5.23 -0.36
CA ILE A 67 7.84 4.52 0.92
C ILE A 67 7.74 5.57 2.04
N LEU A 68 6.62 5.57 2.77
CA LEU A 68 6.42 6.40 3.96
C LEU A 68 6.92 5.69 5.22
N GLY A 69 6.73 4.39 5.30
CA GLY A 69 7.15 3.57 6.43
C GLY A 69 6.81 2.10 6.24
N ARG A 70 7.28 1.32 7.19
CA ARG A 70 6.96 -0.11 7.30
C ARG A 70 6.76 -0.50 8.76
N THR A 71 6.10 -1.64 9.00
CA THR A 71 6.00 -2.21 10.34
C THR A 71 7.38 -2.66 10.84
N ARG A 72 7.62 -2.47 12.13
CA ARG A 72 8.90 -2.84 12.77
C ARG A 72 9.04 -4.34 12.93
N GLN A 73 7.91 -5.00 13.25
CA GLN A 73 7.84 -6.42 13.55
C GLN A 73 7.06 -7.17 12.48
N TRP A 74 7.31 -8.46 12.38
CA TRP A 74 6.49 -9.38 11.63
C TRP A 74 5.11 -9.51 12.30
N LEU A 75 4.05 -9.20 11.56
CA LEU A 75 2.68 -9.40 12.00
C LEU A 75 2.20 -10.76 11.47
N ARG A 76 1.58 -11.54 12.33
CA ARG A 76 1.15 -12.91 12.00
C ARG A 76 -0.37 -13.02 12.02
N TYR A 77 -0.90 -13.85 11.14
CA TYR A 77 -2.27 -14.31 11.22
C TYR A 77 -2.35 -15.78 10.80
N GLU A 78 -3.29 -16.50 11.38
CA GLU A 78 -3.57 -17.87 11.03
C GLU A 78 -4.67 -17.94 9.96
N VAL A 79 -4.51 -18.88 9.03
CA VAL A 79 -5.50 -19.13 8.00
C VAL A 79 -6.34 -20.32 8.45
N PRO A 80 -7.68 -20.17 8.58
CA PRO A 80 -8.55 -21.28 8.94
C PRO A 80 -8.40 -22.46 7.99
N ALA A 81 -8.45 -23.68 8.53
CA ALA A 81 -8.14 -24.91 7.79
C ALA A 81 -8.94 -25.08 6.48
N GLN A 82 -10.20 -24.59 6.45
CA GLN A 82 -11.05 -24.63 5.25
C GLN A 82 -10.50 -23.77 4.10
N TRP A 83 -9.65 -22.77 4.37
CA TRP A 83 -9.02 -21.89 3.38
C TRP A 83 -7.61 -22.31 2.99
N VAL A 84 -7.06 -23.35 3.68
CA VAL A 84 -5.72 -23.87 3.39
C VAL A 84 -5.80 -24.84 2.22
N ARG A 85 -4.93 -24.67 1.23
CA ARG A 85 -4.81 -25.59 0.10
C ARG A 85 -4.47 -27.01 0.59
N ARG A 86 -5.02 -28.02 -0.10
CA ARG A 86 -4.89 -29.43 0.34
C ARG A 86 -3.43 -29.89 0.47
N ASP A 87 -2.58 -29.44 -0.43
CA ASP A 87 -1.15 -29.75 -0.49
C ASP A 87 -0.31 -29.12 0.64
N TRP A 88 -0.91 -28.15 1.37
CA TRP A 88 -0.26 -27.41 2.47
C TRP A 88 -0.79 -27.79 3.86
N ARG A 89 -1.77 -28.70 3.93
CA ARG A 89 -2.40 -29.09 5.18
C ARG A 89 -1.39 -29.77 6.10
N GLY A 90 -1.40 -29.39 7.37
CA GLY A 90 -0.57 -29.94 8.43
C GLY A 90 0.73 -29.19 8.71
N ALA A 91 1.35 -28.55 7.69
CA ALA A 91 2.57 -27.76 7.89
C ALA A 91 2.31 -26.25 7.90
N TYR A 92 1.32 -25.79 7.13
CA TYR A 92 1.01 -24.38 6.99
C TYR A 92 0.02 -23.90 8.05
N ARG A 93 0.41 -22.91 8.82
CA ARG A 93 -0.44 -22.28 9.84
C ARG A 93 -1.05 -20.96 9.35
N GLY A 94 -0.28 -20.18 8.60
CA GLY A 94 -0.71 -18.87 8.17
C GLY A 94 0.41 -18.07 7.54
N GLN A 95 0.31 -16.76 7.64
CA GLN A 95 1.31 -15.86 7.10
C GLN A 95 1.91 -14.97 8.19
N LYS A 96 3.18 -14.61 8.00
CA LYS A 96 3.83 -13.52 8.72
C LYS A 96 4.18 -12.43 7.73
N GLN A 97 3.83 -11.19 8.04
CA GLN A 97 3.88 -10.09 7.11
C GLN A 97 4.68 -8.91 7.65
N ILE A 98 5.51 -8.31 6.79
CA ILE A 98 5.95 -6.92 6.91
C ILE A 98 5.02 -6.08 6.06
N TRP A 99 4.45 -5.03 6.65
CA TRP A 99 3.55 -4.11 5.96
C TRP A 99 4.26 -2.82 5.60
N TYR A 100 4.05 -2.37 4.38
CA TYR A 100 4.56 -1.11 3.85
C TYR A 100 3.43 -0.12 3.64
N LEU A 101 3.66 1.13 4.00
CA LEU A 101 2.82 2.26 3.63
C LEU A 101 3.54 3.06 2.55
N LEU A 102 2.90 3.20 1.39
CA LEU A 102 3.41 3.92 0.24
C LEU A 102 2.56 5.15 -0.04
N ARG A 103 3.18 6.22 -0.50
CA ARG A 103 2.49 7.37 -1.10
C ARG A 103 2.48 7.20 -2.61
N LEU A 104 1.31 7.23 -3.25
CA LEU A 104 1.22 7.34 -4.70
C LEU A 104 1.73 8.73 -5.12
N THR A 105 2.81 8.76 -5.89
CA THR A 105 3.37 9.96 -6.53
C THR A 105 3.03 10.02 -8.03
N GLY A 106 2.66 8.87 -8.59
CA GLY A 106 2.08 8.74 -9.92
C GLY A 106 0.61 9.16 -9.98
N ARG A 107 -0.04 8.85 -11.09
CA ARG A 107 -1.45 9.16 -11.36
C ARG A 107 -2.31 7.90 -11.22
N ASN A 108 -3.62 8.07 -11.04
CA ASN A 108 -4.56 6.93 -11.00
C ASN A 108 -4.50 6.08 -12.27
N CYS A 109 -4.20 6.67 -13.43
CA CYS A 109 -4.07 5.95 -14.69
C CYS A 109 -2.80 5.08 -14.80
N ASP A 110 -1.85 5.25 -13.88
CA ASP A 110 -0.68 4.38 -13.80
C ASP A 110 -1.00 3.03 -13.14
N VAL A 111 -2.15 2.92 -12.45
CA VAL A 111 -2.68 1.65 -11.91
C VAL A 111 -3.19 0.79 -13.07
N LYS A 112 -2.60 -0.40 -13.22
CA LYS A 112 -2.90 -1.36 -14.28
C LYS A 112 -3.05 -2.76 -13.70
N LEU A 113 -4.29 -3.15 -13.37
CA LEU A 113 -4.58 -4.45 -12.74
C LEU A 113 -4.28 -5.65 -13.64
N ARG A 114 -4.11 -5.44 -14.95
CA ARG A 114 -3.80 -6.49 -15.93
C ARG A 114 -2.36 -6.40 -16.44
N ALA A 115 -1.45 -5.82 -15.67
CA ALA A 115 -0.04 -5.72 -16.04
C ALA A 115 0.66 -7.08 -16.08
N SER A 116 0.21 -8.05 -15.28
CA SER A 116 0.65 -9.44 -15.30
C SER A 116 -0.35 -10.34 -16.05
N GLY A 117 0.11 -11.52 -16.51
CA GLY A 117 -0.75 -12.53 -17.12
C GLY A 117 -1.76 -13.19 -16.16
N HIS A 118 -1.61 -12.94 -14.85
CA HIS A 118 -2.46 -13.50 -13.79
C HIS A 118 -2.93 -12.40 -12.84
N PRO A 119 -3.95 -11.61 -13.23
CA PRO A 119 -4.42 -10.51 -12.42
C PRO A 119 -5.00 -10.99 -11.08
N GLU A 120 -4.58 -10.39 -9.98
CA GLU A 120 -5.12 -10.66 -8.65
C GLU A 120 -6.43 -9.88 -8.39
N PHE A 121 -6.55 -8.69 -8.99
CA PHE A 121 -7.71 -7.80 -8.83
C PHE A 121 -8.42 -7.55 -10.17
N ASP A 122 -9.76 -7.46 -10.14
CA ASP A 122 -10.58 -7.07 -11.30
C ASP A 122 -11.18 -5.67 -11.18
N ALA A 123 -11.16 -5.07 -9.98
CA ALA A 123 -11.57 -3.71 -9.70
C ALA A 123 -10.79 -3.13 -8.54
N TRP A 124 -10.77 -1.81 -8.44
CA TRP A 124 -10.19 -1.11 -7.30
C TRP A 124 -10.88 0.24 -7.08
N ARG A 125 -10.69 0.80 -5.87
CA ARG A 125 -11.16 2.13 -5.51
C ARG A 125 -10.32 2.73 -4.39
N TRP A 126 -10.42 4.04 -4.21
CA TRP A 126 -9.93 4.71 -3.02
C TRP A 126 -10.96 4.59 -1.90
N HIS A 127 -10.48 4.34 -0.69
CA HIS A 127 -11.29 4.32 0.53
C HIS A 127 -10.64 5.12 1.64
N GLU A 128 -11.47 5.60 2.57
CA GLU A 128 -10.95 6.19 3.80
C GLU A 128 -10.07 5.16 4.53
N TYR A 129 -9.02 5.66 5.17
CA TYR A 129 -7.91 4.85 5.72
C TYR A 129 -8.37 3.66 6.59
N TRP A 130 -9.42 3.82 7.38
CA TRP A 130 -9.88 2.81 8.34
C TRP A 130 -10.95 1.86 7.80
N VAL A 131 -11.61 2.19 6.70
CA VAL A 131 -12.69 1.36 6.11
C VAL A 131 -12.24 -0.08 5.81
N PRO A 132 -11.02 -0.33 5.30
CA PRO A 132 -10.53 -1.69 5.08
C PRO A 132 -10.56 -2.59 6.32
N LEU A 133 -10.40 -2.03 7.52
CA LEU A 133 -10.44 -2.79 8.77
C LEU A 133 -11.78 -3.47 9.01
N ASP A 134 -12.88 -2.79 8.66
CA ASP A 134 -14.23 -3.32 8.84
C ASP A 134 -14.65 -4.22 7.67
N ALA A 135 -14.08 -4.01 6.49
CA ALA A 135 -14.46 -4.68 5.25
C ALA A 135 -13.65 -5.96 4.94
N VAL A 136 -12.51 -6.16 5.59
CA VAL A 136 -11.66 -7.34 5.33
C VAL A 136 -12.26 -8.59 5.95
N ILE A 137 -11.93 -9.76 5.37
CA ILE A 137 -12.29 -11.07 5.94
C ILE A 137 -11.81 -11.21 7.39
N GLU A 138 -12.64 -11.80 8.24
CA GLU A 138 -12.47 -11.79 9.69
C GLU A 138 -11.09 -12.23 10.19
N PHE A 139 -10.55 -13.33 9.67
CA PHE A 139 -9.25 -13.85 10.13
C PHE A 139 -8.05 -12.95 9.79
N LYS A 140 -8.23 -11.93 8.91
CA LYS A 140 -7.22 -10.90 8.62
C LYS A 140 -7.44 -9.60 9.39
N ARG A 141 -8.55 -9.45 10.11
CA ARG A 141 -8.91 -8.17 10.75
C ARG A 141 -7.86 -7.70 11.75
N GLU A 142 -7.34 -8.61 12.57
CA GLU A 142 -6.35 -8.24 13.58
C GLU A 142 -5.02 -7.80 12.96
N VAL A 143 -4.50 -8.49 11.96
CA VAL A 143 -3.26 -8.08 11.28
C VAL A 143 -3.44 -6.73 10.57
N TYR A 144 -4.61 -6.46 10.00
CA TYR A 144 -4.95 -5.15 9.42
C TYR A 144 -4.99 -4.07 10.50
N ARG A 145 -5.61 -4.34 11.64
CA ARG A 145 -5.66 -3.40 12.77
C ARG A 145 -4.26 -3.02 13.24
N LEU A 146 -3.39 -3.98 13.44
CA LEU A 146 -2.01 -3.75 13.86
C LEU A 146 -1.22 -2.95 12.82
N ALA A 147 -1.31 -3.33 11.55
CA ALA A 147 -0.61 -2.65 10.47
C ALA A 147 -1.09 -1.19 10.30
N LEU A 148 -2.40 -0.98 10.19
CA LEU A 148 -2.99 0.34 10.02
C LEU A 148 -2.67 1.25 11.22
N THR A 149 -2.77 0.74 12.45
CA THR A 149 -2.46 1.50 13.67
C THR A 149 -0.98 1.93 13.71
N GLU A 150 -0.06 1.02 13.44
CA GLU A 150 1.37 1.33 13.46
C GLU A 150 1.76 2.33 12.36
N LEU A 151 1.19 2.18 11.16
CA LEU A 151 1.58 2.95 9.99
C LEU A 151 0.90 4.32 9.89
N TYR A 152 -0.21 4.53 10.58
CA TYR A 152 -0.97 5.79 10.53
C TYR A 152 -0.13 7.04 10.82
N ARG A 153 0.83 6.94 11.75
CA ARG A 153 1.73 8.04 12.10
C ARG A 153 2.53 8.61 10.93
N TYR A 154 2.82 7.79 9.92
CA TYR A 154 3.61 8.22 8.76
C TYR A 154 2.80 9.06 7.77
N LEU A 155 1.46 9.02 7.80
CA LEU A 155 0.61 9.88 6.96
C LEU A 155 0.71 11.35 7.34
N GLY A 156 0.85 11.66 8.64
CA GLY A 156 0.98 13.03 9.15
C GLY A 156 2.34 13.65 8.87
N ALA A 157 3.40 12.84 8.91
CA ALA A 157 4.77 13.29 8.68
C ALA A 157 5.03 13.69 7.21
N ASP A 158 4.19 13.24 6.30
CA ASP A 158 4.30 13.46 4.85
C ASP A 158 3.57 14.72 4.35
N ARG A 159 3.13 15.59 5.23
CA ARG A 159 2.61 16.91 4.81
C ARG A 159 3.75 17.69 4.20
N GLN A 160 3.83 17.73 2.85
CA GLN A 160 4.70 18.68 2.16
C GLN A 160 4.37 20.09 2.70
N PRO A 161 5.39 20.90 3.04
CA PRO A 161 5.17 22.29 3.32
C PRO A 161 4.41 22.86 2.12
N ARG A 162 3.27 23.51 2.36
CA ARG A 162 2.53 24.23 1.32
C ARG A 162 3.54 25.09 0.57
N PRO A 163 3.59 25.09 -0.76
CA PRO A 163 4.43 26.02 -1.49
C PRO A 163 4.10 27.41 -0.95
N ARG A 164 5.10 28.14 -0.46
CA ARG A 164 4.92 29.54 -0.08
C ARG A 164 4.31 30.23 -1.28
N ARG A 165 3.12 30.82 -1.11
CA ARG A 165 2.59 31.76 -2.09
C ARG A 165 3.72 32.75 -2.37
N MET A 166 4.21 32.80 -3.60
CA MET A 166 5.01 33.93 -4.05
C MET A 166 4.09 35.14 -3.89
N GLU A 167 4.40 35.98 -2.92
CA GLU A 167 3.85 37.31 -2.82
C GLU A 167 4.20 38.01 -4.11
N ALA A 168 3.17 38.31 -4.91
CA ALA A 168 3.31 39.13 -6.08
C ALA A 168 3.90 40.47 -5.63
N ASN A 169 5.11 40.76 -6.06
CA ASN A 169 5.79 42.03 -5.79
C ASN A 169 5.03 43.11 -6.59
N VAL A 170 4.02 43.70 -5.96
CA VAL A 170 3.33 44.88 -6.46
C VAL A 170 4.14 46.10 -6.00
N GLY A 171 4.73 46.82 -6.92
CA GLY A 171 5.15 48.16 -6.67
C GLY A 171 6.57 48.53 -7.09
N GLN A 172 6.79 48.79 -8.35
CA GLN A 172 7.73 49.84 -8.74
C GLN A 172 6.91 50.93 -9.47
N ALA A 173 6.67 51.99 -8.70
CA ALA A 173 6.13 53.25 -9.23
C ALA A 173 7.17 53.85 -10.19
N VAL A 174 6.73 54.15 -11.40
CA VAL A 174 7.51 54.91 -12.41
C VAL A 174 7.50 56.38 -11.98
N PRO A 175 8.65 57.06 -11.85
CA PRO A 175 8.67 58.50 -11.62
C PRO A 175 8.22 59.23 -12.88
N ARG A 176 7.29 60.18 -12.72
CA ARG A 176 6.86 61.13 -13.76
C ARG A 176 8.04 62.06 -14.09
N ALA A 177 8.40 62.14 -15.33
CA ALA A 177 9.25 63.22 -15.83
C ALA A 177 8.46 64.55 -15.79
N SER A 178 9.02 65.54 -15.13
CA SER A 178 8.56 66.93 -15.15
C SER A 178 9.13 67.60 -16.39
N ASP A 179 8.20 68.13 -17.21
CA ASP A 179 8.53 69.12 -18.27
C ASP A 179 9.06 70.39 -17.69
N SER A 180 10.11 70.91 -18.34
CA SER A 180 10.45 72.34 -18.44
C SER A 180 11.17 72.62 -19.72
#